data_e6aa74c015b19c56fcf2e0f777676e94
#
_entry.id   e6aa74c015b19c56fcf2e0f777676e94
#
_cell.length_a   1.000
_cell.length_b   1.000
_cell.length_c   1.000
_cell.angle_alpha   90.00
_cell.angle_beta   90.00
_cell.angle_gamma   90.00
#
_symmetry.space_group_name_H-M   'P 1'
#
loop_
_entity.id
_entity.type
_entity.pdbx_description
1 polymer ?
#
loop_
_entity_poly.entity_id
_entity_poly.type
_entity_poly.pdbx_seq_one_letter_code
_entity_poly.pdbx_strand_id
1 'polypeptide(L)'
;MTITLCGGGNLGHVLAGYLSSQPGTTVSLLTSRPSAWSSSLEVSDSQGRIYRGSLQQISANPADVIPTAQIVLLCLPGYAFQSVMEAIAPYLSPSTWVGSVVSSTGFFFQAGCHLPPGQPLFGFQRVPFISRIAEYGHRAELKGYKDSLSVAVLPPTSESSESGAAMLSHFLSLFHVPVRRLDSIYQASLSNSNPLLHTSRLYTLWHNWQPSITYPDCPMFYSDWTLEASHLYLAMDDELQHLARILGLPPGSIPTVLDYYESTDAESLTAKLRSIQGFRGIPSPMRQTDAGWQPDLQSRYFHEDFPCGLRYPWQLARQHSLATPNIDKVYHWGMKMINSTQ
;
A
#
# COMPACT_ATOMS: atom_id res chain seq x y z
N MET A 1 1.53 11.12 -23.68
CA MET A 1 2.14 11.01 -22.34
C MET A 1 2.78 9.65 -22.19
N THR A 2 4.03 9.59 -21.70
CA THR A 2 4.78 8.35 -21.49
C THR A 2 4.76 7.94 -20.03
N ILE A 3 4.33 6.71 -19.76
CA ILE A 3 4.14 6.15 -18.40
C ILE A 3 4.96 4.87 -18.31
N THR A 4 5.76 4.73 -17.26
CA THR A 4 6.38 3.44 -16.92
C THR A 4 5.76 2.91 -15.64
N LEU A 5 5.20 1.69 -15.72
CA LEU A 5 4.69 0.96 -14.57
C LEU A 5 5.79 0.08 -13.99
N CYS A 6 5.98 0.10 -12.69
CA CYS A 6 6.89 -0.80 -11.98
C CYS A 6 6.08 -1.79 -11.16
N GLY A 7 6.13 -3.07 -11.54
CA GLY A 7 5.46 -4.14 -10.82
C GLY A 7 4.39 -4.88 -11.61
N GLY A 8 4.46 -6.22 -11.56
CA GLY A 8 3.62 -7.17 -12.31
C GLY A 8 2.57 -7.90 -11.45
N GLY A 9 2.05 -7.27 -10.40
CA GLY A 9 0.96 -7.81 -9.58
C GLY A 9 -0.43 -7.55 -10.15
N ASN A 10 -1.49 -7.90 -9.40
CA ASN A 10 -2.88 -7.68 -9.81
C ASN A 10 -3.14 -6.24 -10.29
N LEU A 11 -2.70 -5.26 -9.50
CA LEU A 11 -2.91 -3.85 -9.82
C LEU A 11 -2.08 -3.42 -11.04
N GLY A 12 -0.83 -3.88 -11.14
CA GLY A 12 0.02 -3.61 -12.29
C GLY A 12 -0.57 -4.12 -13.60
N HIS A 13 -1.18 -5.33 -13.61
CA HIS A 13 -1.86 -5.87 -14.78
C HIS A 13 -3.05 -5.01 -15.22
N VAL A 14 -3.92 -4.65 -14.29
CA VAL A 14 -5.08 -3.80 -14.62
C VAL A 14 -4.64 -2.43 -15.12
N LEU A 15 -3.68 -1.78 -14.42
CA LEU A 15 -3.19 -0.47 -14.84
C LEU A 15 -2.46 -0.53 -16.19
N ALA A 16 -1.69 -1.59 -16.46
CA ALA A 16 -1.00 -1.76 -17.73
C ALA A 16 -2.00 -1.79 -18.91
N GLY A 17 -3.00 -2.66 -18.85
CA GLY A 17 -4.00 -2.74 -19.91
C GLY A 17 -4.92 -1.51 -19.97
N TYR A 18 -5.35 -1.00 -18.82
CA TYR A 18 -6.24 0.17 -18.73
C TYR A 18 -5.58 1.45 -19.26
N LEU A 19 -4.38 1.79 -18.77
CA LEU A 19 -3.69 3.02 -19.18
C LEU A 19 -3.21 2.95 -20.63
N SER A 20 -2.72 1.80 -21.09
CA SER A 20 -2.28 1.67 -22.49
C SER A 20 -3.43 1.64 -23.50
N SER A 21 -4.68 1.44 -23.04
CA SER A 21 -5.87 1.60 -23.89
C SER A 21 -6.34 3.05 -24.04
N GLN A 22 -5.81 3.99 -23.23
CA GLN A 22 -6.24 5.39 -23.28
C GLN A 22 -5.57 6.16 -24.44
N PRO A 23 -6.31 6.97 -25.18
CA PRO A 23 -5.74 7.77 -26.27
C PRO A 23 -4.61 8.69 -25.80
N GLY A 24 -3.54 8.79 -26.56
CA GLY A 24 -2.41 9.67 -26.27
C GLY A 24 -1.49 9.21 -25.14
N THR A 25 -1.65 7.96 -24.66
CA THR A 25 -0.76 7.36 -23.68
C THR A 25 0.15 6.31 -24.33
N THR A 26 1.37 6.24 -23.87
CA THR A 26 2.35 5.22 -24.21
C THR A 26 2.82 4.59 -22.90
N VAL A 27 2.63 3.29 -22.74
CA VAL A 27 2.90 2.61 -21.47
C VAL A 27 4.01 1.58 -21.65
N SER A 28 5.03 1.64 -20.79
CA SER A 28 6.08 0.64 -20.64
C SER A 28 5.97 -0.06 -19.28
N LEU A 29 6.53 -1.25 -19.17
CA LEU A 29 6.48 -2.05 -17.94
C LEU A 29 7.89 -2.46 -17.50
N LEU A 30 8.22 -2.15 -16.25
CA LEU A 30 9.38 -2.68 -15.54
C LEU A 30 8.92 -3.85 -14.66
N THR A 31 9.41 -5.06 -14.96
CA THR A 31 9.01 -6.29 -14.25
C THR A 31 10.16 -7.29 -14.19
N SER A 32 10.26 -8.08 -13.13
CA SER A 32 11.27 -9.15 -13.00
C SER A 32 11.04 -10.35 -13.95
N ARG A 33 9.87 -10.43 -14.60
CA ARG A 33 9.51 -11.53 -15.52
C ARG A 33 9.01 -11.00 -16.85
N PRO A 34 9.84 -10.29 -17.65
CA PRO A 34 9.40 -9.66 -18.89
C PRO A 34 8.92 -10.68 -19.95
N SER A 35 9.54 -11.85 -20.01
CA SER A 35 9.16 -12.92 -20.96
C SER A 35 7.78 -13.55 -20.70
N ALA A 36 7.22 -13.34 -19.52
CA ALA A 36 5.88 -13.83 -19.17
C ALA A 36 4.75 -12.86 -19.57
N TRP A 37 5.09 -11.75 -20.25
CA TRP A 37 4.13 -10.72 -20.65
C TRP A 37 3.98 -10.62 -22.15
N SER A 38 2.72 -10.50 -22.59
CA SER A 38 2.38 -10.05 -23.94
C SER A 38 2.45 -8.54 -24.04
N SER A 39 2.83 -8.04 -25.20
CA SER A 39 2.70 -6.61 -25.51
C SER A 39 1.22 -6.20 -25.62
N SER A 40 0.31 -7.13 -25.95
CA SER A 40 -1.13 -6.87 -26.02
C SER A 40 -1.83 -7.40 -24.77
N LEU A 41 -2.55 -6.53 -24.07
CA LEU A 41 -3.25 -6.84 -22.83
C LEU A 41 -4.76 -6.59 -22.97
N GLU A 42 -5.55 -7.41 -22.30
CA GLU A 42 -6.99 -7.26 -22.19
C GLU A 42 -7.40 -7.13 -20.73
N VAL A 43 -8.17 -6.07 -20.41
CA VAL A 43 -8.77 -5.85 -19.08
C VAL A 43 -10.27 -5.78 -19.25
N SER A 44 -11.00 -6.70 -18.61
CA SER A 44 -12.46 -6.66 -18.53
C SER A 44 -12.90 -6.02 -17.23
N ASP A 45 -13.96 -5.19 -17.26
CA ASP A 45 -14.54 -4.64 -16.05
C ASP A 45 -15.84 -5.35 -15.63
N SER A 46 -16.35 -5.00 -14.45
CA SER A 46 -17.59 -5.56 -13.90
C SER A 46 -18.85 -5.16 -14.66
N GLN A 47 -18.76 -4.21 -15.60
CA GLN A 47 -19.85 -3.75 -16.45
C GLN A 47 -19.80 -4.37 -17.86
N GLY A 48 -18.86 -5.29 -18.11
CA GLY A 48 -18.67 -5.96 -19.39
C GLY A 48 -17.86 -5.15 -20.42
N ARG A 49 -17.29 -4.01 -20.05
CA ARG A 49 -16.37 -3.27 -20.93
C ARG A 49 -15.03 -3.98 -21.01
N ILE A 50 -14.41 -3.91 -22.19
CA ILE A 50 -13.11 -4.51 -22.44
C ILE A 50 -12.15 -3.41 -22.90
N TYR A 51 -11.08 -3.23 -22.14
CA TYR A 51 -9.96 -2.34 -22.44
C TYR A 51 -8.86 -3.16 -23.10
N ARG A 52 -8.52 -2.84 -24.36
CA ARG A 52 -7.41 -3.46 -25.09
C ARG A 52 -6.29 -2.49 -25.19
N GLY A 53 -5.20 -2.77 -24.48
CA GLY A 53 -4.02 -1.95 -24.44
C GLY A 53 -2.82 -2.63 -25.09
N SER A 54 -1.85 -1.83 -25.52
CA SER A 54 -0.58 -2.31 -26.03
C SER A 54 0.58 -1.64 -25.32
N LEU A 55 1.48 -2.47 -24.76
CA LEU A 55 2.69 -1.99 -24.10
C LEU A 55 3.77 -1.65 -25.16
N GLN A 56 4.40 -0.50 -25.00
CA GLN A 56 5.50 -0.06 -25.87
C GLN A 56 6.74 -0.92 -25.65
N GLN A 57 7.08 -1.18 -24.38
CA GLN A 57 8.26 -1.94 -24.00
C GLN A 57 8.03 -2.64 -22.67
N ILE A 58 8.60 -3.84 -22.54
CA ILE A 58 8.57 -4.65 -21.33
C ILE A 58 10.00 -5.06 -21.04
N SER A 59 10.53 -4.69 -19.87
CA SER A 59 11.91 -4.99 -19.52
C SER A 59 12.08 -5.29 -18.03
N ALA A 60 13.15 -6.01 -17.70
CA ALA A 60 13.65 -6.15 -16.34
C ALA A 60 14.76 -5.12 -16.03
N ASN A 61 15.28 -4.43 -17.06
CA ASN A 61 16.32 -3.43 -16.92
C ASN A 61 15.73 -2.02 -16.88
N PRO A 62 15.89 -1.26 -15.78
CA PRO A 62 15.37 0.10 -15.68
C PRO A 62 15.88 1.05 -16.77
N ALA A 63 17.12 0.87 -17.25
CA ALA A 63 17.72 1.69 -18.31
C ALA A 63 16.91 1.71 -19.61
N ASP A 64 16.12 0.66 -19.85
CA ASP A 64 15.36 0.51 -21.09
C ASP A 64 14.04 1.32 -21.08
N VAL A 65 13.46 1.55 -19.89
CA VAL A 65 12.07 2.05 -19.78
C VAL A 65 11.91 3.30 -18.90
N ILE A 66 12.89 3.65 -18.07
CA ILE A 66 12.80 4.81 -17.17
C ILE A 66 13.19 6.13 -17.86
N PRO A 67 14.24 6.23 -18.70
CA PRO A 67 14.72 7.51 -19.22
C PRO A 67 13.69 8.30 -20.03
N THR A 68 12.75 7.62 -20.67
CA THR A 68 11.70 8.25 -21.50
C THR A 68 10.39 8.51 -20.74
N ALA A 69 10.30 8.07 -19.48
CA ALA A 69 9.09 8.19 -18.71
C ALA A 69 8.86 9.62 -18.21
N GLN A 70 7.69 10.15 -18.46
CA GLN A 70 7.19 11.37 -17.82
C GLN A 70 6.59 11.05 -16.44
N ILE A 71 6.01 9.85 -16.32
CA ILE A 71 5.45 9.31 -15.06
C ILE A 71 5.99 7.90 -14.85
N VAL A 72 6.53 7.66 -13.67
CA VAL A 72 6.86 6.33 -13.16
C VAL A 72 5.87 5.99 -12.05
N LEU A 73 5.12 4.89 -12.19
CA LEU A 73 4.08 4.50 -11.24
C LEU A 73 4.44 3.17 -10.59
N LEU A 74 4.67 3.20 -9.28
CA LEU A 74 5.00 2.03 -8.49
C LEU A 74 3.73 1.27 -8.09
N CYS A 75 3.58 0.05 -8.59
CA CYS A 75 2.49 -0.88 -8.31
C CYS A 75 3.00 -2.05 -7.46
N LEU A 76 3.64 -1.72 -6.34
CA LEU A 76 4.47 -2.62 -5.55
C LEU A 76 3.99 -2.70 -4.10
N PRO A 77 4.24 -3.82 -3.40
CA PRO A 77 4.15 -3.86 -1.95
C PRO A 77 5.28 -3.03 -1.31
N GLY A 78 5.07 -2.57 -0.07
CA GLY A 78 5.99 -1.67 0.63
C GLY A 78 7.41 -2.20 0.77
N TYR A 79 7.58 -3.51 0.96
CA TYR A 79 8.91 -4.15 1.08
C TYR A 79 9.73 -4.10 -0.22
N ALA A 80 9.10 -3.88 -1.37
CA ALA A 80 9.79 -3.81 -2.66
C ALA A 80 10.17 -2.37 -3.06
N PHE A 81 9.72 -1.35 -2.34
CA PHE A 81 9.99 0.04 -2.70
C PHE A 81 11.47 0.36 -2.73
N GLN A 82 12.22 0.02 -1.67
CA GLN A 82 13.64 0.35 -1.58
C GLN A 82 14.40 -0.15 -2.81
N SER A 83 14.37 -1.45 -3.06
CA SER A 83 15.15 -2.06 -4.16
C SER A 83 14.77 -1.52 -5.53
N VAL A 84 13.48 -1.24 -5.77
CA VAL A 84 13.05 -0.69 -7.05
C VAL A 84 13.40 0.79 -7.17
N MET A 85 13.24 1.59 -6.10
CA MET A 85 13.63 3.01 -6.10
C MET A 85 15.13 3.18 -6.33
N GLU A 86 15.97 2.40 -5.65
CA GLU A 86 17.41 2.38 -5.86
C GLU A 86 17.78 2.00 -7.30
N ALA A 87 17.09 1.03 -7.88
CA ALA A 87 17.34 0.59 -9.25
C ALA A 87 16.93 1.62 -10.32
N ILE A 88 15.83 2.36 -10.09
CA ILE A 88 15.34 3.37 -11.07
C ILE A 88 15.99 4.74 -10.89
N ALA A 89 16.45 5.08 -9.68
CA ALA A 89 16.97 6.40 -9.34
C ALA A 89 18.04 6.94 -10.32
N PRO A 90 19.02 6.15 -10.80
CA PRO A 90 20.04 6.63 -11.73
C PRO A 90 19.50 7.05 -13.10
N TYR A 91 18.29 6.65 -13.47
CA TYR A 91 17.69 6.86 -14.79
C TYR A 91 16.55 7.88 -14.78
N LEU A 92 16.20 8.42 -13.61
CA LEU A 92 15.13 9.42 -13.47
C LEU A 92 15.57 10.78 -13.97
N SER A 93 14.73 11.43 -14.76
CA SER A 93 14.86 12.87 -15.02
C SER A 93 14.35 13.67 -13.81
N PRO A 94 14.92 14.85 -13.50
CA PRO A 94 14.39 15.73 -12.44
C PRO A 94 12.92 16.15 -12.66
N SER A 95 12.42 16.07 -13.89
CA SER A 95 11.02 16.39 -14.23
C SER A 95 10.09 15.17 -14.21
N THR A 96 10.61 13.95 -14.06
CA THR A 96 9.81 12.73 -14.01
C THR A 96 9.02 12.68 -12.71
N TRP A 97 7.70 12.54 -12.79
CA TRP A 97 6.86 12.31 -11.62
C TRP A 97 6.92 10.85 -11.20
N VAL A 98 7.31 10.60 -9.96
CA VAL A 98 7.28 9.24 -9.39
C VAL A 98 6.07 9.12 -8.46
N GLY A 99 5.23 8.14 -8.73
CA GLY A 99 4.01 7.91 -7.95
C GLY A 99 3.89 6.51 -7.40
N SER A 100 3.04 6.34 -6.41
CA SER A 100 2.67 5.05 -5.85
C SER A 100 1.16 4.87 -5.79
N VAL A 101 0.71 3.69 -6.18
CA VAL A 101 -0.68 3.26 -6.08
C VAL A 101 -0.78 2.25 -4.95
N VAL A 102 -0.66 2.65 -3.88
CA VAL A 102 -0.99 3.13 -2.58
C VAL A 102 0.25 3.67 -1.86
N SER A 103 0.14 4.82 -1.25
CA SER A 103 1.26 5.46 -0.55
C SER A 103 1.35 5.13 0.94
N SER A 104 0.39 4.41 1.49
CA SER A 104 0.24 4.15 2.92
C SER A 104 1.24 3.15 3.52
N THR A 105 2.10 2.55 2.69
CA THR A 105 3.17 1.65 3.13
C THR A 105 4.53 2.32 3.16
N GLY A 106 4.55 3.61 3.52
CA GLY A 106 5.78 4.39 3.69
C GLY A 106 6.39 4.91 2.39
N PHE A 107 5.62 5.03 1.30
CA PHE A 107 6.11 5.47 -0.01
C PHE A 107 6.89 6.78 0.05
N PHE A 108 6.29 7.85 0.59
CA PHE A 108 6.94 9.17 0.65
C PHE A 108 8.20 9.17 1.52
N PHE A 109 8.19 8.39 2.60
CA PHE A 109 9.34 8.22 3.47
C PHE A 109 10.49 7.51 2.76
N GLN A 110 10.21 6.38 2.10
CA GLN A 110 11.22 5.63 1.35
C GLN A 110 11.71 6.42 0.13
N ALA A 111 10.82 7.13 -0.57
CA ALA A 111 11.20 7.99 -1.69
C ALA A 111 12.20 9.08 -1.27
N GLY A 112 11.99 9.70 -0.10
CA GLY A 112 12.93 10.68 0.45
C GLY A 112 14.31 10.11 0.78
N CYS A 113 14.41 8.79 1.02
CA CYS A 113 15.69 8.11 1.32
C CYS A 113 16.39 7.56 0.06
N HIS A 114 15.64 7.15 -0.98
CA HIS A 114 16.16 6.33 -2.07
C HIS A 114 16.03 6.97 -3.46
N LEU A 115 15.29 8.07 -3.59
CA LEU A 115 15.18 8.82 -4.85
C LEU A 115 16.02 10.11 -4.80
N PRO A 116 16.34 10.70 -5.97
CA PRO A 116 17.07 11.96 -6.01
C PRO A 116 16.36 13.07 -5.22
N PRO A 117 17.09 13.93 -4.50
CA PRO A 117 16.51 15.06 -3.78
C PRO A 117 15.72 15.96 -4.73
N GLY A 118 14.51 16.36 -4.31
CA GLY A 118 13.63 17.22 -5.10
C GLY A 118 12.87 16.51 -6.23
N GLN A 119 12.92 15.19 -6.31
CA GLN A 119 12.09 14.43 -7.25
C GLN A 119 10.61 14.71 -7.02
N PRO A 120 9.82 15.06 -8.07
CA PRO A 120 8.39 15.25 -7.93
C PRO A 120 7.71 13.93 -7.57
N LEU A 121 6.88 13.94 -6.50
CA LEU A 121 6.22 12.73 -6.01
C LEU A 121 4.70 12.92 -5.94
N PHE A 122 3.96 11.84 -6.18
CA PHE A 122 2.54 11.77 -5.87
C PHE A 122 2.16 10.38 -5.36
N GLY A 123 1.11 10.31 -4.53
CA GLY A 123 0.72 9.02 -3.97
C GLY A 123 -0.78 8.95 -3.76
N PHE A 124 -1.38 7.85 -4.23
CA PHE A 124 -2.79 7.56 -4.00
C PHE A 124 -3.02 7.15 -2.55
N GLN A 125 -4.04 7.70 -1.93
CA GLN A 125 -4.46 7.30 -0.58
C GLN A 125 -5.03 5.87 -0.58
N ARG A 126 -5.75 5.49 -1.63
CA ARG A 126 -6.36 4.17 -1.84
C ARG A 126 -6.17 3.72 -3.28
N VAL A 127 -6.22 2.40 -3.51
CA VAL A 127 -6.19 1.85 -4.87
C VAL A 127 -7.39 2.34 -5.68
N PRO A 128 -7.21 2.71 -6.97
CA PRO A 128 -8.31 3.15 -7.82
C PRO A 128 -9.27 2.03 -8.18
N PHE A 129 -8.79 0.79 -8.20
CA PHE A 129 -9.52 -0.39 -8.67
C PHE A 129 -9.36 -1.58 -7.75
N ILE A 130 -10.38 -2.43 -7.68
CA ILE A 130 -10.25 -3.80 -7.22
C ILE A 130 -9.77 -4.62 -8.42
N SER A 131 -8.60 -5.21 -8.35
CA SER A 131 -7.88 -5.81 -9.46
C SER A 131 -7.61 -7.29 -9.24
N ARG A 132 -7.73 -8.12 -10.29
CA ARG A 132 -7.36 -9.53 -10.29
C ARG A 132 -6.71 -9.92 -11.61
N ILE A 133 -5.69 -10.75 -11.54
CA ILE A 133 -5.12 -11.39 -12.73
C ILE A 133 -6.04 -12.54 -13.12
N ALA A 134 -6.49 -12.57 -14.37
CA ALA A 134 -7.20 -13.70 -14.96
C ALA A 134 -6.21 -14.65 -15.66
N GLU A 135 -5.25 -14.08 -16.39
CA GLU A 135 -4.16 -14.81 -17.05
C GLU A 135 -2.90 -13.92 -16.98
N TYR A 136 -1.86 -14.45 -16.32
CA TYR A 136 -0.66 -13.65 -16.06
C TYR A 136 -0.02 -13.14 -17.35
N GLY A 137 0.25 -11.85 -17.41
CA GLY A 137 0.86 -11.18 -18.55
C GLY A 137 -0.05 -10.97 -19.76
N HIS A 138 -1.32 -11.38 -19.71
CA HIS A 138 -2.25 -11.32 -20.84
C HIS A 138 -3.59 -10.69 -20.49
N ARG A 139 -4.25 -11.18 -19.43
CA ARG A 139 -5.61 -10.75 -19.09
C ARG A 139 -5.78 -10.44 -17.61
N ALA A 140 -6.53 -9.39 -17.32
CA ALA A 140 -6.86 -9.00 -15.95
C ALA A 140 -8.32 -8.55 -15.84
N GLU A 141 -8.82 -8.53 -14.61
CA GLU A 141 -10.18 -8.13 -14.28
C GLU A 141 -10.17 -6.94 -13.33
N LEU A 142 -10.85 -5.89 -13.74
CA LEU A 142 -11.19 -4.72 -12.94
C LEU A 142 -12.54 -4.99 -12.27
N LYS A 143 -12.53 -5.49 -11.04
CA LYS A 143 -13.73 -5.93 -10.32
C LYS A 143 -14.59 -4.78 -9.77
N GLY A 144 -14.02 -3.60 -9.62
CA GLY A 144 -14.74 -2.43 -9.13
C GLY A 144 -13.92 -1.17 -9.18
N TYR A 145 -14.61 -0.06 -9.38
CA TYR A 145 -14.05 1.29 -9.38
C TYR A 145 -14.25 1.94 -8.01
N LYS A 146 -13.41 2.94 -7.72
CA LYS A 146 -13.70 3.93 -6.68
C LYS A 146 -14.47 5.09 -7.29
N ASP A 147 -15.45 5.63 -6.56
CA ASP A 147 -16.27 6.78 -6.99
C ASP A 147 -15.46 8.08 -7.00
N SER A 148 -14.38 8.13 -6.23
CA SER A 148 -13.43 9.24 -6.20
C SER A 148 -12.05 8.76 -5.73
N LEU A 149 -11.01 9.52 -6.08
CA LEU A 149 -9.64 9.27 -5.65
C LEU A 149 -9.13 10.44 -4.81
N SER A 150 -8.28 10.15 -3.84
CA SER A 150 -7.53 11.15 -3.09
C SER A 150 -6.04 10.94 -3.32
N VAL A 151 -5.32 12.02 -3.65
CA VAL A 151 -3.90 11.98 -4.01
C VAL A 151 -3.14 13.04 -3.24
N ALA A 152 -2.07 12.64 -2.57
CA ALA A 152 -1.10 13.56 -2.01
C ALA A 152 -0.01 13.86 -3.04
N VAL A 153 0.49 15.07 -3.04
CA VAL A 153 1.48 15.55 -4.01
C VAL A 153 2.60 16.27 -3.27
N LEU A 154 3.83 15.88 -3.55
CA LEU A 154 5.02 16.60 -3.14
C LEU A 154 5.64 17.18 -4.43
N PRO A 155 5.48 18.50 -4.67
CA PRO A 155 5.95 19.14 -5.89
C PRO A 155 7.49 19.20 -5.93
N PRO A 156 8.09 19.41 -7.11
CA PRO A 156 9.51 19.65 -7.23
C PRO A 156 9.92 20.92 -6.48
N THR A 157 11.15 20.95 -6.00
CA THR A 157 11.72 22.09 -5.29
C THR A 157 12.11 23.26 -6.23
N SER A 158 12.13 23.05 -7.54
CA SER A 158 12.45 24.04 -8.56
C SER A 158 11.21 24.63 -9.24
N GLU A 159 11.30 25.89 -9.69
CA GLU A 159 10.18 26.68 -10.24
C GLU A 159 9.60 26.19 -11.59
N SER A 160 10.06 25.07 -12.15
CA SER A 160 9.55 24.51 -13.43
C SER A 160 8.18 23.83 -13.33
N SER A 161 7.28 24.31 -12.46
CA SER A 161 6.17 23.53 -11.90
C SER A 161 4.86 23.54 -12.72
N GLU A 162 4.58 24.54 -13.56
CA GLU A 162 3.24 24.61 -14.22
C GLU A 162 3.03 23.49 -15.24
N SER A 163 4.02 23.20 -16.08
CA SER A 163 3.95 22.12 -17.06
C SER A 163 3.88 20.74 -16.39
N GLY A 164 4.64 20.55 -15.31
CA GLY A 164 4.61 19.30 -14.54
C GLY A 164 3.28 19.09 -13.82
N ALA A 165 2.72 20.15 -13.24
CA ALA A 165 1.40 20.08 -12.58
C ALA A 165 0.27 19.79 -13.58
N ALA A 166 0.33 20.37 -14.77
CA ALA A 166 -0.62 20.11 -15.85
C ALA A 166 -0.53 18.66 -16.33
N MET A 167 0.69 18.13 -16.47
CA MET A 167 0.92 16.73 -16.84
C MET A 167 0.37 15.76 -15.79
N LEU A 168 0.62 16.00 -14.50
CA LEU A 168 0.05 15.19 -13.42
C LEU A 168 -1.48 15.26 -13.42
N SER A 169 -2.05 16.45 -13.60
CA SER A 169 -3.50 16.63 -13.68
C SER A 169 -4.10 15.86 -14.85
N HIS A 170 -3.44 15.86 -16.01
CA HIS A 170 -3.85 15.06 -17.16
C HIS A 170 -3.75 13.56 -16.87
N PHE A 171 -2.65 13.09 -16.24
CA PHE A 171 -2.55 11.69 -15.82
C PHE A 171 -3.69 11.27 -14.89
N LEU A 172 -4.01 12.09 -13.90
CA LEU A 172 -5.08 11.79 -12.94
C LEU A 172 -6.46 11.78 -13.61
N SER A 173 -6.68 12.59 -14.66
CA SER A 173 -7.93 12.59 -15.41
C SER A 173 -8.21 11.28 -16.18
N LEU A 174 -7.19 10.47 -16.45
CA LEU A 174 -7.33 9.18 -17.12
C LEU A 174 -8.14 8.16 -16.30
N PHE A 175 -8.30 8.38 -15.00
CA PHE A 175 -9.12 7.50 -14.16
C PHE A 175 -10.62 7.77 -14.27
N HIS A 176 -11.04 8.85 -14.94
CA HIS A 176 -12.44 9.22 -15.20
C HIS A 176 -13.33 9.29 -13.95
N VAL A 177 -12.76 9.61 -12.81
CA VAL A 177 -13.46 9.87 -11.54
C VAL A 177 -12.93 11.16 -10.92
N PRO A 178 -13.69 11.85 -10.05
CA PRO A 178 -13.20 13.00 -9.32
C PRO A 178 -11.93 12.68 -8.54
N VAL A 179 -10.93 13.54 -8.66
CA VAL A 179 -9.68 13.41 -7.90
C VAL A 179 -9.53 14.60 -6.96
N ARG A 180 -9.47 14.32 -5.66
CA ARG A 180 -9.21 15.31 -4.62
C ARG A 180 -7.71 15.33 -4.29
N ARG A 181 -7.10 16.50 -4.38
CA ARG A 181 -5.76 16.71 -3.82
C ARG A 181 -5.85 16.79 -2.30
N LEU A 182 -4.99 16.05 -1.61
CA LEU A 182 -4.83 16.12 -0.16
C LEU A 182 -3.89 17.27 0.21
N ASP A 183 -4.11 17.86 1.39
CA ASP A 183 -3.31 18.99 1.89
C ASP A 183 -1.92 18.55 2.35
N SER A 184 -1.76 17.27 2.69
CA SER A 184 -0.51 16.72 3.20
C SER A 184 -0.28 15.29 2.74
N ILE A 185 1.00 14.93 2.54
CA ILE A 185 1.43 13.55 2.29
C ILE A 185 1.08 12.62 3.46
N TYR A 186 1.00 13.15 4.67
CA TYR A 186 0.62 12.38 5.87
C TYR A 186 -0.82 11.88 5.81
N GLN A 187 -1.75 12.65 5.21
CA GLN A 187 -3.13 12.19 5.02
C GLN A 187 -3.20 10.92 4.14
N ALA A 188 -2.36 10.83 3.11
CA ALA A 188 -2.27 9.63 2.28
C ALA A 188 -1.55 8.49 3.00
N SER A 189 -0.48 8.79 3.74
CA SER A 189 0.40 7.80 4.34
C SER A 189 -0.18 7.15 5.59
N LEU A 190 -0.92 7.90 6.42
CA LEU A 190 -1.42 7.44 7.73
C LEU A 190 -2.86 6.95 7.72
N SER A 191 -3.58 7.06 6.60
CA SER A 191 -5.00 6.71 6.51
C SER A 191 -5.31 5.21 6.35
N ASN A 192 -4.30 4.35 6.25
CA ASN A 192 -4.49 2.91 6.16
C ASN A 192 -4.60 2.30 7.56
N SER A 193 -5.76 1.76 7.89
CA SER A 193 -6.01 1.11 9.18
C SER A 193 -5.33 -0.26 9.31
N ASN A 194 -4.95 -0.92 8.20
CA ASN A 194 -4.44 -2.29 8.23
C ASN A 194 -3.20 -2.49 9.12
N PRO A 195 -2.18 -1.62 9.11
CA PRO A 195 -1.02 -1.82 9.99
C PRO A 195 -1.39 -1.92 11.47
N LEU A 196 -2.26 -1.04 11.96
CA LEU A 196 -2.71 -1.08 13.35
C LEU A 196 -3.63 -2.29 13.61
N LEU A 197 -4.58 -2.54 12.69
CA LEU A 197 -5.54 -3.64 12.77
C LEU A 197 -4.82 -4.99 12.85
N HIS A 198 -3.94 -5.24 11.88
CA HIS A 198 -3.27 -6.53 11.79
C HIS A 198 -2.27 -6.73 12.93
N THR A 199 -1.46 -5.73 13.23
CA THR A 199 -0.39 -5.89 14.22
C THR A 199 -0.93 -5.97 15.66
N SER A 200 -2.03 -5.30 16.00
CA SER A 200 -2.71 -5.47 17.28
C SER A 200 -3.26 -6.90 17.44
N ARG A 201 -3.83 -7.46 16.37
CA ARG A 201 -4.33 -8.84 16.40
C ARG A 201 -3.19 -9.86 16.55
N LEU A 202 -2.12 -9.71 15.76
CA LEU A 202 -0.96 -10.60 15.85
C LEU A 202 -0.31 -10.55 17.23
N TYR A 203 -0.20 -9.37 17.81
CA TYR A 203 0.33 -9.20 19.16
C TYR A 203 -0.52 -9.96 20.19
N THR A 204 -1.83 -9.77 20.20
CA THR A 204 -2.72 -10.43 21.15
C THR A 204 -2.79 -11.95 20.95
N LEU A 205 -2.59 -12.43 19.73
CA LEU A 205 -2.49 -13.86 19.46
C LEU A 205 -1.19 -14.47 20.00
N TRP A 206 -0.04 -13.76 19.87
CA TRP A 206 1.25 -14.42 19.98
C TRP A 206 2.32 -13.68 20.79
N HIS A 207 1.99 -12.65 21.57
CA HIS A 207 3.02 -11.93 22.34
C HIS A 207 3.79 -12.83 23.33
N ASN A 208 3.19 -13.94 23.79
CA ASN A 208 3.82 -14.94 24.66
C ASN A 208 4.32 -16.18 23.91
N TRP A 209 4.19 -16.23 22.57
CA TRP A 209 4.62 -17.39 21.81
C TRP A 209 6.15 -17.55 21.81
N GLN A 210 6.59 -18.81 21.85
CA GLN A 210 8.00 -19.22 21.71
C GLN A 210 8.09 -20.34 20.67
N PRO A 211 9.25 -20.55 20.00
CA PRO A 211 9.41 -21.55 18.95
C PRO A 211 9.07 -23.01 19.36
N SER A 212 9.11 -23.30 20.65
CA SER A 212 8.71 -24.60 21.21
C SER A 212 7.20 -24.79 21.39
N ILE A 213 6.42 -23.72 21.22
CA ILE A 213 4.95 -23.75 21.42
C ILE A 213 4.28 -24.01 20.08
N THR A 214 3.39 -25.02 20.07
CA THR A 214 2.48 -25.31 18.96
C THR A 214 1.04 -25.21 19.43
N TYR A 215 0.14 -24.90 18.52
CA TYR A 215 -1.29 -24.80 18.79
C TYR A 215 -2.03 -25.97 18.11
N PRO A 216 -3.11 -26.49 18.71
CA PRO A 216 -3.89 -27.57 18.09
C PRO A 216 -4.63 -27.11 16.83
N ASP A 217 -5.06 -25.85 16.79
CA ASP A 217 -5.87 -25.28 15.73
C ASP A 217 -5.32 -23.94 15.22
N CYS A 218 -5.71 -23.59 13.98
CA CYS A 218 -5.46 -22.27 13.40
C CYS A 218 -6.73 -21.41 13.57
N PRO A 219 -6.75 -20.41 14.47
CA PRO A 219 -7.91 -19.54 14.63
C PRO A 219 -8.14 -18.70 13.38
N MET A 220 -9.41 -18.34 13.11
CA MET A 220 -9.75 -17.39 12.09
C MET A 220 -9.31 -15.98 12.50
N PHE A 221 -8.69 -15.26 11.58
CA PHE A 221 -8.06 -13.98 11.90
C PHE A 221 -9.09 -12.96 12.40
N TYR A 222 -10.22 -12.83 11.70
CA TYR A 222 -11.26 -11.86 12.02
C TYR A 222 -12.47 -12.50 12.73
N SER A 223 -12.91 -13.70 12.33
CA SER A 223 -14.09 -14.32 12.95
C SER A 223 -13.86 -14.64 14.42
N ASP A 224 -12.61 -14.92 14.82
CA ASP A 224 -12.21 -15.14 16.21
C ASP A 224 -11.54 -13.89 16.83
N TRP A 225 -11.85 -12.70 16.33
CA TRP A 225 -11.34 -11.44 16.88
C TRP A 225 -11.73 -11.29 18.36
N THR A 226 -10.83 -10.79 19.19
CA THR A 226 -11.05 -10.71 20.64
C THR A 226 -11.26 -9.26 21.11
N LEU A 227 -11.93 -9.12 22.25
CA LEU A 227 -12.10 -7.82 22.89
C LEU A 227 -10.75 -7.19 23.26
N GLU A 228 -9.78 -8.01 23.70
CA GLU A 228 -8.41 -7.57 24.00
C GLU A 228 -7.75 -6.96 22.75
N ALA A 229 -7.93 -7.58 21.58
CA ALA A 229 -7.40 -7.03 20.32
C ALA A 229 -8.07 -5.69 19.96
N SER A 230 -9.37 -5.53 20.22
CA SER A 230 -10.07 -4.26 20.02
C SER A 230 -9.55 -3.17 20.95
N HIS A 231 -9.35 -3.45 22.24
CA HIS A 231 -8.79 -2.48 23.18
C HIS A 231 -7.38 -2.04 22.77
N LEU A 232 -6.51 -2.98 22.37
CA LEU A 232 -5.17 -2.63 21.91
C LEU A 232 -5.22 -1.82 20.60
N TYR A 233 -6.10 -2.20 19.68
CA TYR A 233 -6.26 -1.49 18.40
C TYR A 233 -6.72 -0.04 18.63
N LEU A 234 -7.71 0.18 19.51
CA LEU A 234 -8.19 1.53 19.85
C LEU A 234 -7.12 2.35 20.56
N ALA A 235 -6.35 1.75 21.49
CA ALA A 235 -5.25 2.45 22.14
C ALA A 235 -4.15 2.89 21.15
N MET A 236 -3.84 2.05 20.15
CA MET A 236 -2.91 2.41 19.08
C MET A 236 -3.49 3.48 18.15
N ASP A 237 -4.81 3.45 17.89
CA ASP A 237 -5.49 4.51 17.12
C ASP A 237 -5.46 5.85 17.84
N ASP A 238 -5.71 5.89 19.15
CA ASP A 238 -5.60 7.12 19.95
C ASP A 238 -4.21 7.76 19.84
N GLU A 239 -3.16 6.94 19.86
CA GLU A 239 -1.78 7.38 19.65
C GLU A 239 -1.57 7.93 18.23
N LEU A 240 -2.13 7.27 17.21
CA LEU A 240 -2.10 7.74 15.81
C LEU A 240 -2.87 9.05 15.62
N GLN A 241 -4.05 9.20 16.23
CA GLN A 241 -4.82 10.45 16.19
C GLN A 241 -4.08 11.59 16.89
N HIS A 242 -3.34 11.30 17.98
CA HIS A 242 -2.48 12.28 18.62
C HIS A 242 -1.33 12.71 17.71
N LEU A 243 -0.67 11.75 17.05
CA LEU A 243 0.36 12.04 16.05
C LEU A 243 -0.19 12.92 14.91
N ALA A 244 -1.38 12.59 14.39
CA ALA A 244 -2.03 13.38 13.34
C ALA A 244 -2.22 14.86 13.75
N ARG A 245 -2.62 15.12 14.99
CA ARG A 245 -2.74 16.48 15.54
C ARG A 245 -1.39 17.20 15.61
N ILE A 246 -0.33 16.51 16.06
CA ILE A 246 1.03 17.08 16.12
C ILE A 246 1.55 17.42 14.72
N LEU A 247 1.22 16.61 13.72
CA LEU A 247 1.56 16.85 12.32
C LEU A 247 0.71 17.97 11.67
N GLY A 248 -0.18 18.61 12.43
CA GLY A 248 -1.03 19.69 11.95
C GLY A 248 -2.11 19.26 10.97
N LEU A 249 -2.50 18.00 10.98
CA LEU A 249 -3.55 17.51 10.11
C LEU A 249 -4.94 17.99 10.56
N PRO A 250 -5.83 18.37 9.62
CA PRO A 250 -7.19 18.77 9.98
C PRO A 250 -7.92 17.65 10.73
N PRO A 251 -8.75 17.97 11.75
CA PRO A 251 -9.58 16.99 12.43
C PRO A 251 -10.41 16.15 11.45
N GLY A 252 -10.46 14.84 11.66
CA GLY A 252 -11.19 13.90 10.79
C GLY A 252 -10.55 13.61 9.43
N SER A 253 -9.38 14.19 9.12
CA SER A 253 -8.67 13.89 7.86
C SER A 253 -8.12 12.46 7.81
N ILE A 254 -7.87 11.87 8.97
CA ILE A 254 -7.66 10.43 9.17
C ILE A 254 -8.85 9.96 10.02
N PRO A 255 -9.76 9.15 9.48
CA PRO A 255 -10.89 8.62 10.26
C PRO A 255 -10.37 7.82 11.46
N THR A 256 -11.01 7.95 12.60
CA THR A 256 -10.75 7.07 13.74
C THR A 256 -11.15 5.64 13.39
N VAL A 257 -10.61 4.66 14.10
CA VAL A 257 -11.00 3.26 13.92
C VAL A 257 -12.50 3.06 14.18
N LEU A 258 -13.05 3.73 15.17
CA LEU A 258 -14.47 3.68 15.48
C LEU A 258 -15.33 4.24 14.35
N ASP A 259 -14.96 5.41 13.81
CA ASP A 259 -15.68 6.00 12.66
C ASP A 259 -15.57 5.09 11.42
N TYR A 260 -14.37 4.56 11.15
CA TYR A 260 -14.13 3.73 9.96
C TYR A 260 -14.95 2.43 9.96
N TYR A 261 -15.14 1.83 11.15
CA TYR A 261 -15.92 0.60 11.31
C TYR A 261 -17.35 0.84 11.81
N GLU A 262 -17.82 2.09 11.87
CA GLU A 262 -19.18 2.44 12.34
C GLU A 262 -19.47 1.82 13.71
N SER A 263 -18.55 1.98 14.65
CA SER A 263 -18.59 1.42 15.99
C SER A 263 -18.47 2.52 17.03
N THR A 264 -18.85 2.26 18.29
CA THR A 264 -18.86 3.26 19.37
C THR A 264 -17.88 2.92 20.50
N ASP A 265 -17.49 1.65 20.61
CA ASP A 265 -16.64 1.13 21.67
C ASP A 265 -15.93 -0.17 21.24
N ALA A 266 -15.15 -0.78 22.12
CA ALA A 266 -14.39 -1.99 21.84
C ALA A 266 -15.30 -3.20 21.59
N GLU A 267 -16.43 -3.29 22.27
CA GLU A 267 -17.41 -4.37 22.16
C GLU A 267 -18.08 -4.35 20.79
N SER A 268 -18.60 -3.19 20.38
CA SER A 268 -19.23 -3.00 19.06
C SER A 268 -18.22 -3.16 17.92
N LEU A 269 -16.97 -2.68 18.09
CA LEU A 269 -15.89 -2.90 17.14
C LEU A 269 -15.58 -4.40 17.00
N THR A 270 -15.50 -5.14 18.10
CA THR A 270 -15.29 -6.58 18.08
C THR A 270 -16.40 -7.29 17.30
N ALA A 271 -17.66 -6.96 17.59
CA ALA A 271 -18.82 -7.52 16.90
C ALA A 271 -18.82 -7.17 15.40
N LYS A 272 -18.48 -5.92 15.07
CA LYS A 272 -18.39 -5.44 13.68
C LYS A 272 -17.34 -6.22 12.89
N LEU A 273 -16.10 -6.32 13.39
CA LEU A 273 -15.01 -7.01 12.70
C LEU A 273 -15.34 -8.49 12.44
N ARG A 274 -15.98 -9.17 13.40
CA ARG A 274 -16.44 -10.56 13.23
C ARG A 274 -17.55 -10.70 12.18
N SER A 275 -18.36 -9.67 11.97
CA SER A 275 -19.54 -9.72 11.09
C SER A 275 -19.24 -9.40 9.62
N ILE A 276 -18.12 -8.76 9.31
CA ILE A 276 -17.78 -8.33 7.95
C ILE A 276 -17.66 -9.55 7.03
N GLN A 277 -18.54 -9.64 6.04
CA GLN A 277 -18.60 -10.79 5.14
C GLN A 277 -17.29 -11.02 4.38
N GLY A 278 -16.61 -9.95 3.95
CA GLY A 278 -15.34 -10.04 3.26
C GLY A 278 -14.16 -10.54 4.10
N PHE A 279 -14.33 -10.64 5.43
CA PHE A 279 -13.34 -11.14 6.38
C PHE A 279 -13.56 -12.60 6.78
N ARG A 280 -14.69 -13.18 6.41
CA ARG A 280 -15.03 -14.57 6.79
C ARG A 280 -14.09 -15.57 6.14
N GLY A 281 -13.71 -16.59 6.92
CA GLY A 281 -12.89 -17.69 6.42
C GLY A 281 -11.43 -17.36 6.19
N ILE A 282 -10.95 -16.17 6.60
CA ILE A 282 -9.53 -15.81 6.54
C ILE A 282 -8.82 -16.42 7.76
N PRO A 283 -7.92 -17.41 7.59
CA PRO A 283 -7.18 -17.97 8.70
C PRO A 283 -6.12 -16.98 9.21
N SER A 284 -5.74 -17.13 10.47
CA SER A 284 -4.55 -16.45 10.99
C SER A 284 -3.30 -16.91 10.23
N PRO A 285 -2.26 -16.06 10.07
CA PRO A 285 -1.06 -16.44 9.35
C PRO A 285 -0.25 -17.46 10.14
N MET A 286 -0.60 -18.73 9.98
CA MET A 286 0.03 -19.88 10.62
C MET A 286 0.46 -20.92 9.60
N ARG A 287 1.47 -21.68 9.94
CA ARG A 287 1.95 -22.84 9.20
C ARG A 287 1.70 -24.11 9.98
N GLN A 288 1.27 -25.15 9.32
CA GLN A 288 1.12 -26.47 9.92
C GLN A 288 2.48 -27.17 10.01
N THR A 289 2.75 -27.82 11.13
CA THR A 289 3.92 -28.67 11.42
C THR A 289 3.45 -30.03 11.91
N ASP A 290 4.36 -30.98 12.02
CA ASP A 290 4.02 -32.33 12.57
C ASP A 290 3.50 -32.26 14.01
N ALA A 291 3.88 -31.24 14.76
CA ALA A 291 3.49 -31.05 16.17
C ALA A 291 2.25 -30.15 16.35
N GLY A 292 1.68 -29.61 15.27
CA GLY A 292 0.55 -28.68 15.31
C GLY A 292 0.82 -27.40 14.53
N TRP A 293 0.09 -26.34 14.85
CA TRP A 293 0.18 -25.05 14.16
C TRP A 293 1.16 -24.10 14.86
N GLN A 294 1.91 -23.34 14.07
CA GLN A 294 2.81 -22.28 14.53
C GLN A 294 2.59 -20.99 13.73
N PRO A 295 2.87 -19.79 14.30
CA PRO A 295 2.85 -18.54 13.54
C PRO A 295 3.74 -18.62 12.29
N ASP A 296 3.22 -18.18 11.15
CA ASP A 296 4.01 -18.02 9.93
C ASP A 296 4.65 -16.64 9.91
N LEU A 297 5.87 -16.54 10.44
CA LEU A 297 6.63 -15.30 10.50
C LEU A 297 7.09 -14.82 9.12
N GLN A 298 6.97 -15.66 8.08
CA GLN A 298 7.26 -15.28 6.69
C GLN A 298 6.03 -14.71 5.96
N SER A 299 4.87 -14.67 6.61
CA SER A 299 3.66 -14.11 6.02
C SER A 299 3.78 -12.61 5.76
N ARG A 300 2.99 -12.10 4.81
CA ARG A 300 2.90 -10.67 4.50
C ARG A 300 2.53 -9.82 5.72
N TYR A 301 1.73 -10.36 6.65
CA TYR A 301 1.39 -9.67 7.89
C TYR A 301 2.63 -9.26 8.70
N PHE A 302 3.66 -10.11 8.74
CA PHE A 302 4.92 -9.76 9.39
C PHE A 302 5.82 -8.91 8.49
N HIS A 303 6.02 -9.29 7.24
CA HIS A 303 6.99 -8.62 6.35
C HIS A 303 6.52 -7.29 5.75
N GLU A 304 5.23 -6.98 5.80
CA GLU A 304 4.68 -5.72 5.27
C GLU A 304 4.16 -4.82 6.40
N ASP A 305 3.30 -5.35 7.30
CA ASP A 305 2.59 -4.49 8.25
C ASP A 305 3.49 -3.94 9.36
N PHE A 306 4.53 -4.66 9.79
CA PHE A 306 5.51 -4.13 10.76
C PHE A 306 6.55 -3.21 10.11
N PRO A 307 7.40 -3.67 9.15
CA PRO A 307 8.51 -2.87 8.64
C PRO A 307 8.09 -1.77 7.67
N CYS A 308 6.95 -1.90 6.99
CA CYS A 308 6.49 -0.94 5.99
C CYS A 308 5.18 -0.23 6.39
N GLY A 309 4.45 -0.78 7.36
CA GLY A 309 3.20 -0.22 7.87
C GLY A 309 3.41 0.52 9.20
N LEU A 310 3.55 -0.24 10.30
CA LEU A 310 3.62 0.31 11.66
C LEU A 310 4.91 1.11 11.93
N ARG A 311 6.01 0.76 11.26
CA ARG A 311 7.28 1.50 11.35
C ARG A 311 7.11 2.98 11.04
N TYR A 312 6.26 3.33 10.08
CA TYR A 312 6.12 4.71 9.63
C TYR A 312 5.52 5.63 10.71
N PRO A 313 4.32 5.36 11.29
CA PRO A 313 3.81 6.16 12.40
C PRO A 313 4.73 6.10 13.63
N TRP A 314 5.36 4.96 13.91
CA TRP A 314 6.34 4.83 14.98
C TRP A 314 7.54 5.79 14.81
N GLN A 315 8.13 5.88 13.62
CA GLN A 315 9.26 6.78 13.35
C GLN A 315 8.86 8.24 13.43
N LEU A 316 7.69 8.61 12.87
CA LEU A 316 7.17 9.98 12.95
C LEU A 316 6.92 10.41 14.40
N ALA A 317 6.35 9.53 15.23
CA ALA A 317 6.15 9.81 16.64
C ALA A 317 7.49 10.11 17.34
N ARG A 318 8.55 9.35 17.04
CA ARG A 318 9.90 9.59 17.58
C ARG A 318 10.50 10.91 17.10
N GLN A 319 10.34 11.25 15.82
CA GLN A 319 10.82 12.52 15.27
C GLN A 319 10.17 13.73 15.93
N HIS A 320 8.94 13.57 16.40
CA HIS A 320 8.17 14.62 17.10
C HIS A 320 8.16 14.48 18.63
N SER A 321 9.01 13.61 19.19
CA SER A 321 9.09 13.36 20.65
C SER A 321 7.75 12.97 21.28
N LEU A 322 6.86 12.32 20.52
CA LEU A 322 5.58 11.82 21.00
C LEU A 322 5.75 10.42 21.59
N ALA A 323 5.27 10.22 22.82
CA ALA A 323 5.18 8.90 23.42
C ALA A 323 4.02 8.11 22.82
N THR A 324 4.31 6.89 22.34
CA THR A 324 3.35 5.97 21.74
C THR A 324 3.55 4.57 22.33
N PRO A 325 3.23 4.37 23.63
CA PRO A 325 3.59 3.17 24.36
C PRO A 325 2.99 1.89 23.76
N ASN A 326 1.80 1.94 23.17
CA ASN A 326 1.16 0.79 22.55
C ASN A 326 1.75 0.49 21.17
N ILE A 327 1.94 1.49 20.34
CA ILE A 327 2.62 1.35 19.03
C ILE A 327 4.06 0.87 19.26
N ASP A 328 4.79 1.44 20.22
CA ASP A 328 6.15 1.04 20.57
C ASP A 328 6.22 -0.46 20.96
N LYS A 329 5.35 -0.85 21.89
CA LYS A 329 5.27 -2.23 22.39
C LYS A 329 5.04 -3.22 21.25
N VAL A 330 4.04 -2.96 20.43
CA VAL A 330 3.66 -3.84 19.31
C VAL A 330 4.73 -3.86 18.24
N TYR A 331 5.27 -2.69 17.86
CA TYR A 331 6.32 -2.58 16.85
C TYR A 331 7.59 -3.34 17.24
N HIS A 332 8.12 -3.12 18.46
CA HIS A 332 9.34 -3.78 18.90
C HIS A 332 9.15 -5.29 19.03
N TRP A 333 7.98 -5.73 19.51
CA TRP A 333 7.66 -7.16 19.55
C TRP A 333 7.68 -7.78 18.14
N GLY A 334 6.98 -7.19 17.18
CA GLY A 334 6.90 -7.70 15.81
C GLY A 334 8.28 -7.75 15.14
N MET A 335 9.09 -6.70 15.28
CA MET A 335 10.45 -6.68 14.74
C MET A 335 11.36 -7.71 15.40
N LYS A 336 11.20 -7.98 16.71
CA LYS A 336 11.90 -9.07 17.39
C LYS A 336 11.51 -10.43 16.83
N MET A 337 10.21 -10.65 16.58
CA MET A 337 9.70 -11.90 15.99
C MET A 337 10.30 -12.14 14.60
N ILE A 338 10.32 -11.12 13.74
CA ILE A 338 10.89 -11.21 12.38
C ILE A 338 12.39 -11.55 12.44
N ASN A 339 13.14 -10.86 13.30
CA ASN A 339 14.60 -11.05 13.40
C ASN A 339 14.99 -12.38 14.06
N SER A 340 14.11 -13.02 14.82
CA SER A 340 14.39 -14.32 15.43
C SER A 340 14.39 -15.49 14.43
N THR A 341 13.98 -15.25 13.19
CA THR A 341 13.90 -16.24 12.11
C THR A 341 14.98 -16.07 11.03
N GLN A 342 15.81 -15.04 11.16
CA GLN A 342 17.03 -14.85 10.34
C GLN A 342 18.26 -15.44 11.05
#